data_5fcf72948990479fb3e31ca8ed548654
#
_entry.id   5fcf72948990479fb3e31ca8ed548654
#
_cell.length_a   1.000
_cell.length_b   1.000
_cell.length_c   1.000
_cell.angle_alpha   90.00
_cell.angle_beta   90.00
_cell.angle_gamma   90.00
#
_symmetry.space_group_name_H-M   'P 1'
#
loop_
_entity.id
_entity.type
_entity.pdbx_description
1 polymer ?
#
loop_
_entity_poly.entity_id
_entity_poly.type
_entity_poly.pdbx_seq_one_letter_code
_entity_poly.pdbx_strand_id
1 'polypeptide(L)'
;WEDLERHPMTCDVSFLYVAFANLHFVIPFKHNDCESIKIDLSKSTQPKWVWNKKALLQTDLGIQNQKDIQTHLFFNKNQIYPFREKIEGLTSFYTRLGIRDGLGKSIPIMKFIEVLEGILNEWGDFDSNLYSKDNTKWVNERMIPILSDIERLGIQVDRGKFFDRWKDNKKSLWFSRAFTEYNPYTITSRPSNRHLGINYSALNKKDGSREIFIPPKGKKFIQFDYDAYHVRLIGKMVKYDLPSTSAHQWLADQYGCSYDDSKGRTFKILYGGVSDEDRKIPFFDKVDKFISKVQQESIERGYLKTPKGRRIPLGWIEQPTAQK
;
A
#
# COMPACT_ATOMS: atom_id res chain seq x y z
N TRP A 1 2.54 -3.18 -18.89
CA TRP A 1 3.54 -2.11 -18.86
C TRP A 1 4.78 -2.52 -19.66
N GLU A 2 5.43 -1.57 -20.33
CA GLU A 2 6.68 -1.84 -21.06
C GLU A 2 7.84 -2.23 -20.14
N ASP A 3 7.83 -1.76 -18.91
CA ASP A 3 8.84 -2.06 -17.90
C ASP A 3 8.16 -2.18 -16.52
N LEU A 4 8.16 -3.38 -15.95
CA LEU A 4 7.56 -3.66 -14.64
C LEU A 4 8.29 -2.99 -13.47
N GLU A 5 9.52 -2.52 -13.67
CA GLU A 5 10.29 -1.80 -12.68
C GLU A 5 10.00 -0.29 -12.70
N ARG A 6 9.34 0.22 -13.74
CA ARG A 6 8.99 1.63 -13.83
C ARG A 6 7.64 1.92 -13.18
N HIS A 7 7.54 3.15 -12.69
CA HIS A 7 6.26 3.67 -12.22
C HIS A 7 5.26 3.80 -13.39
N PRO A 8 3.95 3.51 -13.20
CA PRO A 8 2.94 3.62 -14.26
C PRO A 8 2.94 4.96 -15.01
N MET A 9 3.27 6.06 -14.33
CA MET A 9 3.36 7.39 -14.94
C MET A 9 4.60 7.60 -15.82
N THR A 10 5.53 6.67 -15.84
CA THR A 10 6.79 6.76 -16.58
C THR A 10 6.94 5.70 -17.66
N CYS A 11 5.92 4.88 -17.87
CA CYS A 11 5.90 3.87 -18.93
C CYS A 11 4.51 3.76 -19.56
N ASP A 12 4.47 3.26 -20.78
CA ASP A 12 3.24 3.07 -21.53
C ASP A 12 2.55 1.73 -21.20
N VAL A 13 1.26 1.64 -21.46
CA VAL A 13 0.52 0.39 -21.47
C VAL A 13 0.89 -0.39 -22.73
N SER A 14 1.38 -1.61 -22.56
CA SER A 14 1.77 -2.47 -23.68
C SER A 14 0.59 -3.25 -24.24
N PHE A 15 -0.21 -3.83 -23.39
CA PHE A 15 -1.45 -4.52 -23.79
C PHE A 15 -2.46 -4.54 -22.65
N LEU A 16 -3.72 -4.82 -22.96
CA LEU A 16 -4.80 -5.09 -22.01
C LEU A 16 -5.33 -6.50 -22.25
N TYR A 17 -5.36 -7.30 -21.20
CA TYR A 17 -6.04 -8.59 -21.21
C TYR A 17 -7.43 -8.44 -20.61
N VAL A 18 -8.44 -8.91 -21.33
CA VAL A 18 -9.84 -8.88 -20.91
C VAL A 18 -10.43 -10.28 -21.02
N ALA A 19 -10.98 -10.80 -19.93
CA ALA A 19 -11.75 -12.03 -19.93
C ALA A 19 -13.23 -11.70 -19.68
N PHE A 20 -14.11 -12.24 -20.51
CA PHE A 20 -15.56 -12.12 -20.36
C PHE A 20 -16.24 -13.46 -20.70
N ALA A 21 -16.91 -14.05 -19.75
CA ALA A 21 -17.41 -15.43 -19.84
C ALA A 21 -16.25 -16.38 -20.22
N ASN A 22 -16.38 -17.12 -21.31
CA ASN A 22 -15.33 -18.02 -21.81
C ASN A 22 -14.49 -17.40 -22.95
N LEU A 23 -14.63 -16.08 -23.17
CA LEU A 23 -13.90 -15.36 -24.20
C LEU A 23 -12.73 -14.59 -23.58
N HIS A 24 -11.59 -14.66 -24.21
CA HIS A 24 -10.37 -14.01 -23.79
C HIS A 24 -9.85 -13.11 -24.92
N PHE A 25 -9.58 -11.87 -24.58
CA PHE A 25 -9.12 -10.86 -25.53
C PHE A 25 -7.78 -10.30 -25.08
N VAL A 26 -6.84 -10.21 -25.99
CA VAL A 26 -5.59 -9.47 -25.80
C VAL A 26 -5.60 -8.28 -26.76
N ILE A 27 -5.49 -7.11 -26.19
CA ILE A 27 -5.60 -5.86 -26.90
C ILE A 27 -4.24 -5.17 -26.81
N PRO A 28 -3.43 -5.22 -27.87
CA PRO A 28 -2.13 -4.56 -27.90
C PRO A 28 -2.28 -3.04 -28.06
N PHE A 29 -1.35 -2.29 -27.48
CA PHE A 29 -1.23 -0.85 -27.63
C PHE A 29 0.15 -0.50 -28.18
N LYS A 30 0.20 0.42 -29.17
CA LYS A 30 1.45 0.94 -29.75
C LYS A 30 2.41 -0.14 -30.30
N HIS A 31 1.88 -1.25 -30.81
CA HIS A 31 2.67 -2.25 -31.52
C HIS A 31 2.71 -1.91 -33.01
N ASN A 32 3.85 -2.12 -33.65
CA ASN A 32 4.10 -1.68 -35.05
C ASN A 32 3.11 -2.27 -36.07
N ASP A 33 2.59 -3.46 -35.79
CA ASP A 33 1.69 -4.19 -36.68
C ASP A 33 0.21 -4.10 -36.29
N CYS A 34 -0.12 -3.23 -35.31
CA CYS A 34 -1.50 -3.10 -34.84
C CYS A 34 -1.98 -1.66 -35.01
N GLU A 35 -3.08 -1.49 -35.72
CA GLU A 35 -3.82 -0.24 -35.67
C GLU A 35 -4.23 0.06 -34.24
N SER A 36 -4.16 1.32 -33.83
CA SER A 36 -4.57 1.71 -32.47
C SER A 36 -6.06 1.47 -32.29
N ILE A 37 -6.41 0.38 -31.61
CA ILE A 37 -7.80 0.10 -31.24
C ILE A 37 -8.18 1.03 -30.10
N LYS A 38 -9.11 1.93 -30.35
CA LYS A 38 -9.72 2.77 -29.32
C LYS A 38 -10.79 1.96 -28.61
N ILE A 39 -10.47 1.48 -27.40
CA ILE A 39 -11.45 0.82 -26.56
C ILE A 39 -12.03 1.85 -25.61
N ASP A 40 -13.32 2.11 -25.77
CA ASP A 40 -14.07 2.96 -24.83
C ASP A 40 -14.74 2.10 -23.75
N LEU A 41 -14.01 1.79 -22.71
CA LEU A 41 -14.54 1.11 -21.52
C LEU A 41 -15.22 2.08 -20.54
N SER A 42 -15.20 3.38 -20.82
CA SER A 42 -15.75 4.43 -19.96
C SER A 42 -17.28 4.37 -19.89
N LYS A 43 -17.95 3.91 -20.95
CA LYS A 43 -19.42 3.81 -21.02
C LYS A 43 -20.02 2.58 -20.33
N SER A 44 -19.20 1.57 -20.07
CA SER A 44 -19.70 0.35 -19.45
C SER A 44 -19.85 0.53 -17.94
N THR A 45 -21.07 0.44 -17.43
CA THR A 45 -21.41 0.50 -15.99
C THR A 45 -21.27 -0.85 -15.29
N GLN A 46 -21.09 -1.94 -16.03
CA GLN A 46 -20.93 -3.26 -15.45
C GLN A 46 -19.70 -3.34 -14.54
N PRO A 47 -19.78 -4.07 -13.40
CA PRO A 47 -18.66 -4.30 -12.54
C PRO A 47 -17.52 -5.02 -13.27
N LYS A 48 -16.31 -4.51 -13.13
CA LYS A 48 -15.11 -5.11 -13.72
C LYS A 48 -14.13 -5.48 -12.61
N TRP A 49 -13.81 -6.75 -12.53
CA TRP A 49 -12.74 -7.22 -11.67
C TRP A 49 -11.40 -6.92 -12.33
N VAL A 50 -10.54 -6.21 -11.63
CA VAL A 50 -9.24 -5.79 -12.14
C VAL A 50 -8.14 -6.21 -11.18
N TRP A 51 -6.96 -6.55 -11.73
CA TRP A 51 -5.86 -7.01 -10.91
C TRP A 51 -5.26 -5.91 -10.03
N ASN A 52 -4.99 -4.77 -10.58
CA ASN A 52 -4.36 -3.63 -9.91
C ASN A 52 -5.11 -2.35 -10.26
N LYS A 53 -6.22 -2.10 -9.58
CA LYS A 53 -7.04 -0.91 -9.79
C LYS A 53 -6.23 0.37 -9.63
N LYS A 54 -5.31 0.42 -8.67
CA LYS A 54 -4.50 1.60 -8.39
C LYS A 54 -3.66 2.01 -9.61
N ALA A 55 -2.99 1.06 -10.25
CA ALA A 55 -2.22 1.30 -11.47
C ALA A 55 -3.12 1.64 -12.67
N LEU A 56 -4.26 0.94 -12.81
CA LEU A 56 -5.21 1.21 -13.90
C LEU A 56 -5.83 2.62 -13.83
N LEU A 57 -6.06 3.15 -12.65
CA LEU A 57 -6.53 4.53 -12.46
C LEU A 57 -5.51 5.59 -12.90
N GLN A 58 -4.24 5.21 -13.07
CA GLN A 58 -3.19 6.09 -13.57
C GLN A 58 -3.06 6.06 -15.10
N THR A 59 -3.87 5.24 -15.77
CA THR A 59 -3.94 5.16 -17.24
C THR A 59 -5.07 5.99 -17.81
N ASP A 60 -4.97 6.35 -19.09
CA ASP A 60 -6.03 7.04 -19.82
C ASP A 60 -7.13 6.10 -20.34
N LEU A 61 -7.17 4.84 -19.87
CA LEU A 61 -8.16 3.85 -20.34
C LEU A 61 -9.59 4.13 -19.88
N GLY A 62 -9.78 5.00 -18.89
CA GLY A 62 -11.10 5.47 -18.45
C GLY A 62 -12.03 4.37 -17.90
N ILE A 63 -11.49 3.23 -17.46
CA ILE A 63 -12.28 2.07 -17.03
C ILE A 63 -13.12 2.42 -15.80
N GLN A 64 -14.44 2.29 -15.92
CA GLN A 64 -15.38 2.58 -14.83
C GLN A 64 -15.74 1.33 -14.02
N ASN A 65 -16.27 1.56 -12.79
CA ASN A 65 -16.78 0.52 -11.88
C ASN A 65 -15.79 -0.64 -11.63
N GLN A 66 -14.55 -0.29 -11.30
CA GLN A 66 -13.47 -1.26 -11.03
C GLN A 66 -13.56 -1.81 -9.61
N LYS A 67 -13.48 -3.13 -9.48
CA LYS A 67 -13.32 -3.87 -8.22
C LYS A 67 -11.93 -4.52 -8.21
N ASP A 68 -11.12 -4.16 -7.24
CA ASP A 68 -9.73 -4.63 -7.16
C ASP A 68 -9.65 -6.04 -6.57
N ILE A 69 -9.12 -6.98 -7.33
CA ILE A 69 -8.93 -8.37 -6.93
C ILE A 69 -7.97 -8.47 -5.73
N GLN A 70 -6.86 -7.74 -5.76
CA GLN A 70 -5.89 -7.75 -4.66
C GLN A 70 -6.51 -7.28 -3.35
N THR A 71 -7.34 -6.22 -3.40
CA THR A 71 -8.09 -5.74 -2.23
C THR A 71 -9.00 -6.83 -1.68
N HIS A 72 -9.72 -7.54 -2.56
CA HIS A 72 -10.60 -8.64 -2.15
C HIS A 72 -9.81 -9.77 -1.49
N LEU A 73 -8.75 -10.24 -2.11
CA LEU A 73 -7.92 -11.33 -1.58
C LEU A 73 -7.33 -10.97 -0.21
N PHE A 74 -6.78 -9.78 -0.09
CA PHE A 74 -6.11 -9.35 1.14
C PHE A 74 -7.08 -9.16 2.30
N PHE A 75 -8.20 -8.45 2.10
CA PHE A 75 -9.10 -8.09 3.19
C PHE A 75 -10.16 -9.14 3.50
N ASN A 76 -10.55 -9.96 2.53
CA ASN A 76 -11.58 -10.99 2.71
C ASN A 76 -11.01 -12.40 2.88
N LYS A 77 -9.93 -12.72 2.17
CA LYS A 77 -9.31 -14.06 2.18
C LYS A 77 -8.03 -14.12 3.00
N ASN A 78 -7.48 -12.98 3.43
CA ASN A 78 -6.15 -12.88 4.05
C ASN A 78 -5.04 -13.53 3.18
N GLN A 79 -5.09 -13.27 1.89
CA GLN A 79 -4.14 -13.79 0.91
C GLN A 79 -3.38 -12.65 0.24
N ILE A 80 -2.07 -12.86 0.06
CA ILE A 80 -1.21 -12.04 -0.79
C ILE A 80 -0.79 -12.93 -1.94
N TYR A 81 -1.15 -12.55 -3.15
CA TYR A 81 -0.77 -13.33 -4.32
C TYR A 81 0.57 -12.84 -4.87
N PRO A 82 1.54 -13.73 -5.08
CA PRO A 82 2.87 -13.37 -5.55
C PRO A 82 2.89 -13.18 -7.09
N PHE A 83 2.04 -12.28 -7.60
CA PHE A 83 1.90 -12.04 -9.04
C PHE A 83 3.23 -11.59 -9.66
N ARG A 84 3.91 -10.68 -8.96
CA ARG A 84 5.18 -10.14 -9.43
C ARG A 84 6.24 -11.23 -9.56
N GLU A 85 6.40 -12.06 -8.55
CA GLU A 85 7.37 -13.15 -8.53
C GLU A 85 7.09 -14.19 -9.63
N LYS A 86 5.81 -14.49 -9.87
CA LYS A 86 5.43 -15.39 -10.98
C LYS A 86 5.79 -14.80 -12.34
N ILE A 87 5.52 -13.51 -12.57
CA ILE A 87 5.88 -12.83 -13.81
C ILE A 87 7.40 -12.66 -13.95
N GLU A 88 8.09 -12.25 -12.89
CA GLU A 88 9.56 -12.13 -12.89
C GLU A 88 10.23 -13.47 -13.14
N GLY A 89 9.70 -14.55 -12.58
CA GLY A 89 10.16 -15.91 -12.84
C GLY A 89 10.09 -16.29 -14.32
N LEU A 90 8.98 -15.99 -15.00
CA LEU A 90 8.82 -16.20 -16.44
C LEU A 90 9.79 -15.32 -17.24
N THR A 91 9.89 -14.03 -16.94
CA THR A 91 10.80 -13.12 -17.62
C THR A 91 12.25 -13.60 -17.52
N SER A 92 12.68 -14.02 -16.33
CA SER A 92 14.00 -14.60 -16.11
C SER A 92 14.27 -15.86 -16.94
N PHE A 93 13.26 -16.73 -17.06
CA PHE A 93 13.35 -17.95 -17.85
C PHE A 93 13.56 -17.63 -19.33
N TYR A 94 12.73 -16.77 -19.93
CA TYR A 94 12.83 -16.40 -21.33
C TYR A 94 14.09 -15.58 -21.65
N THR A 95 14.55 -14.75 -20.75
CA THR A 95 15.83 -14.05 -20.91
C THR A 95 17.00 -15.03 -20.99
N ARG A 96 16.99 -16.08 -20.17
CA ARG A 96 18.01 -17.15 -20.21
C ARG A 96 17.99 -17.94 -21.54
N LEU A 97 16.84 -18.12 -22.14
CA LEU A 97 16.69 -18.74 -23.46
C LEU A 97 17.09 -17.81 -24.63
N GLY A 98 17.48 -16.57 -24.37
CA GLY A 98 17.85 -15.60 -25.39
C GLY A 98 16.66 -15.07 -26.22
N ILE A 99 15.45 -15.36 -25.82
CA ILE A 99 14.23 -14.88 -26.47
C ILE A 99 14.04 -13.42 -26.06
N ARG A 100 14.22 -12.51 -27.02
CA ARG A 100 13.99 -11.07 -26.84
C ARG A 100 12.95 -10.62 -27.85
N ASP A 101 12.00 -9.80 -27.42
CA ASP A 101 11.22 -8.97 -28.32
C ASP A 101 11.92 -7.62 -28.54
N GLY A 102 11.32 -6.77 -29.36
CA GLY A 102 11.82 -5.43 -29.61
C GLY A 102 11.92 -4.51 -28.39
N LEU A 103 11.42 -4.94 -27.23
CA LEU A 103 11.46 -4.24 -25.94
C LEU A 103 12.59 -4.75 -25.02
N GLY A 104 13.39 -5.71 -25.50
CA GLY A 104 14.56 -6.23 -24.80
C GLY A 104 14.29 -7.31 -23.74
N LYS A 105 13.03 -7.53 -23.35
CA LYS A 105 12.59 -8.63 -22.49
C LYS A 105 11.18 -9.03 -22.92
N SER A 106 11.00 -10.11 -23.70
CA SER A 106 9.67 -10.60 -23.99
C SER A 106 9.34 -11.88 -23.31
N ILE A 107 8.18 -11.86 -22.71
CA ILE A 107 7.40 -13.05 -22.44
C ILE A 107 6.49 -13.19 -23.67
N PRO A 108 6.46 -14.35 -24.33
CA PRO A 108 5.44 -14.57 -25.34
C PRO A 108 4.08 -14.32 -24.69
N ILE A 109 3.26 -13.49 -25.33
CA ILE A 109 1.97 -13.05 -24.78
C ILE A 109 1.10 -14.22 -24.33
N MET A 110 1.21 -15.36 -25.03
CA MET A 110 0.50 -16.59 -24.69
C MET A 110 0.88 -17.14 -23.30
N LYS A 111 2.17 -17.08 -22.93
CA LYS A 111 2.60 -17.51 -21.59
C LYS A 111 2.15 -16.57 -20.48
N PHE A 112 2.04 -15.28 -20.79
CA PHE A 112 1.46 -14.32 -19.87
C PHE A 112 -0.05 -14.59 -19.68
N ILE A 113 -0.76 -14.90 -20.76
CA ILE A 113 -2.18 -15.30 -20.71
C ILE A 113 -2.35 -16.58 -19.86
N GLU A 114 -1.54 -17.60 -20.07
CA GLU A 114 -1.59 -18.84 -19.27
C GLU A 114 -1.47 -18.55 -17.75
N VAL A 115 -0.60 -17.62 -17.37
CA VAL A 115 -0.48 -17.20 -15.95
C VAL A 115 -1.73 -16.48 -15.48
N LEU A 116 -2.29 -15.58 -16.29
CA LEU A 116 -3.51 -14.85 -15.94
C LEU A 116 -4.71 -15.80 -15.83
N GLU A 117 -4.83 -16.74 -16.76
CA GLU A 117 -5.87 -17.80 -16.73
C GLU A 117 -5.71 -18.71 -15.52
N GLY A 118 -4.49 -19.13 -15.19
CA GLY A 118 -4.21 -19.88 -13.97
C GLY A 118 -4.64 -19.13 -12.72
N ILE A 119 -4.40 -17.83 -12.67
CA ILE A 119 -4.84 -16.94 -11.60
C ILE A 119 -6.37 -16.92 -11.51
N LEU A 120 -7.06 -16.70 -12.64
CA LEU A 120 -8.53 -16.66 -12.69
C LEU A 120 -9.14 -18.01 -12.27
N ASN A 121 -8.59 -19.13 -12.72
CA ASN A 121 -9.05 -20.46 -12.36
C ASN A 121 -8.83 -20.81 -10.89
N GLU A 122 -7.71 -20.39 -10.31
CA GLU A 122 -7.43 -20.56 -8.87
C GLU A 122 -8.40 -19.74 -7.99
N TRP A 123 -8.90 -18.64 -8.50
CA TRP A 123 -9.74 -17.70 -7.73
C TRP A 123 -11.22 -17.67 -8.12
N GLY A 124 -11.60 -18.46 -9.07
CA GLY A 124 -12.86 -18.83 -9.74
C GLY A 124 -14.19 -18.13 -9.35
N ASP A 125 -14.44 -17.85 -8.10
CA ASP A 125 -15.69 -17.23 -7.65
C ASP A 125 -15.47 -15.83 -7.08
N PHE A 126 -15.48 -14.84 -7.97
CA PHE A 126 -15.58 -13.44 -7.56
C PHE A 126 -17.05 -13.09 -7.24
N ASP A 127 -17.53 -13.58 -6.11
CA ASP A 127 -18.86 -13.20 -5.64
C ASP A 127 -18.91 -11.71 -5.32
N SER A 128 -19.76 -10.98 -6.05
CA SER A 128 -19.98 -9.55 -5.83
C SER A 128 -20.47 -9.22 -4.41
N ASN A 129 -21.11 -10.18 -3.74
CA ASN A 129 -21.59 -10.02 -2.36
C ASN A 129 -20.46 -9.99 -1.34
N LEU A 130 -19.31 -10.63 -1.62
CA LEU A 130 -18.12 -10.55 -0.76
C LEU A 130 -17.50 -9.15 -0.73
N TYR A 131 -17.77 -8.33 -1.74
CA TYR A 131 -17.29 -6.95 -1.81
C TYR A 131 -18.12 -5.96 -0.98
N SER A 132 -19.25 -6.41 -0.43
CA SER A 132 -20.14 -5.59 0.39
C SER A 132 -19.65 -5.34 1.81
N LYS A 133 -18.57 -6.03 2.25
CA LYS A 133 -17.99 -5.80 3.58
C LYS A 133 -17.37 -4.40 3.64
N ASP A 134 -17.78 -3.62 4.65
CA ASP A 134 -17.43 -2.20 4.80
C ASP A 134 -15.96 -1.86 4.59
N ASN A 135 -15.05 -2.70 5.10
CA ASN A 135 -13.62 -2.46 4.96
C ASN A 135 -13.12 -2.60 3.52
N THR A 136 -13.51 -3.67 2.83
CA THR A 136 -13.10 -3.92 1.45
C THR A 136 -13.67 -2.85 0.53
N LYS A 137 -14.94 -2.50 0.73
CA LYS A 137 -15.61 -1.43 -0.01
C LYS A 137 -14.90 -0.09 0.20
N TRP A 138 -14.63 0.27 1.46
CA TRP A 138 -13.93 1.53 1.78
C TRP A 138 -12.53 1.61 1.15
N VAL A 139 -11.76 0.52 1.23
CA VAL A 139 -10.42 0.46 0.62
C VAL A 139 -10.53 0.64 -0.89
N ASN A 140 -11.41 -0.10 -1.55
CA ASN A 140 -11.57 -0.04 -3.00
C ASN A 140 -12.10 1.31 -3.51
N GLU A 141 -13.06 1.91 -2.80
CA GLU A 141 -13.76 3.11 -3.28
C GLU A 141 -13.11 4.42 -2.79
N ARG A 142 -12.30 4.38 -1.72
CA ARG A 142 -11.70 5.56 -1.13
C ARG A 142 -10.18 5.51 -1.10
N MET A 143 -9.60 4.51 -0.43
CA MET A 143 -8.16 4.47 -0.22
C MET A 143 -7.39 4.28 -1.53
N ILE A 144 -7.80 3.32 -2.36
CA ILE A 144 -7.12 3.04 -3.63
C ILE A 144 -7.12 4.25 -4.57
N PRO A 145 -8.24 4.94 -4.83
CA PRO A 145 -8.22 6.16 -5.64
C PRO A 145 -7.33 7.27 -5.07
N ILE A 146 -7.38 7.51 -3.75
CA ILE A 146 -6.53 8.53 -3.12
C ILE A 146 -5.04 8.19 -3.30
N LEU A 147 -4.64 6.94 -3.06
CA LEU A 147 -3.25 6.51 -3.25
C LEU A 147 -2.84 6.62 -4.72
N SER A 148 -3.73 6.26 -5.65
CA SER A 148 -3.50 6.42 -7.08
C SER A 148 -3.28 7.88 -7.47
N ASP A 149 -4.06 8.81 -6.95
CA ASP A 149 -3.91 10.24 -7.21
C ASP A 149 -2.59 10.78 -6.64
N ILE A 150 -2.21 10.39 -5.43
CA ILE A 150 -0.91 10.77 -4.83
C ILE A 150 0.25 10.26 -5.70
N GLU A 151 0.20 9.02 -6.11
CA GLU A 151 1.23 8.40 -6.96
C GLU A 151 1.29 9.07 -8.34
N ARG A 152 0.13 9.32 -8.97
CA ARG A 152 0.04 9.97 -10.29
C ARG A 152 0.58 11.39 -10.28
N LEU A 153 0.35 12.13 -9.22
CA LEU A 153 0.84 13.51 -9.11
C LEU A 153 2.35 13.58 -8.92
N GLY A 154 2.94 12.61 -8.21
CA GLY A 154 4.35 12.67 -7.81
C GLY A 154 4.67 13.95 -7.02
N ILE A 155 5.91 14.15 -6.67
CA ILE A 155 6.36 15.32 -5.92
C ILE A 155 7.55 15.99 -6.59
N GLN A 156 7.56 17.32 -6.67
CA GLN A 156 8.67 18.06 -7.26
C GLN A 156 9.91 17.97 -6.38
N VAL A 157 11.07 17.79 -7.02
CA VAL A 157 12.35 17.68 -6.34
C VAL A 157 13.42 18.54 -7.00
N ASP A 158 14.41 18.93 -6.20
CA ASP A 158 15.70 19.39 -6.71
C ASP A 158 16.45 18.20 -7.29
N ARG A 159 16.64 18.17 -8.60
CA ARG A 159 17.26 17.04 -9.31
C ARG A 159 18.71 16.80 -8.90
N GLY A 160 19.48 17.88 -8.67
CA GLY A 160 20.87 17.78 -8.27
C GLY A 160 20.97 17.08 -6.92
N LYS A 161 20.30 17.61 -5.90
CA LYS A 161 20.25 17.03 -4.56
C LYS A 161 19.67 15.60 -4.56
N PHE A 162 18.68 15.33 -5.41
CA PHE A 162 18.11 13.98 -5.53
C PHE A 162 19.13 12.96 -6.03
N PHE A 163 19.87 13.28 -7.10
CA PHE A 163 20.89 12.39 -7.64
C PHE A 163 22.11 12.26 -6.75
N ASP A 164 22.48 13.31 -6.03
CA ASP A 164 23.56 13.24 -5.04
C ASP A 164 23.22 12.27 -3.90
N ARG A 165 21.96 12.24 -3.49
CA ARG A 165 21.49 11.40 -2.39
C ARG A 165 21.15 9.97 -2.82
N TRP A 166 20.51 9.80 -3.99
CA TRP A 166 20.00 8.52 -4.48
C TRP A 166 20.47 8.24 -5.91
N LYS A 167 21.78 8.08 -6.07
CA LYS A 167 22.48 7.93 -7.37
C LYS A 167 21.89 6.84 -8.26
N ASP A 168 21.43 5.71 -7.67
CA ASP A 168 20.96 4.54 -8.39
C ASP A 168 19.45 4.60 -8.70
N ASN A 169 18.75 5.63 -8.24
CA ASN A 169 17.28 5.72 -8.34
C ASN A 169 16.79 6.62 -9.48
N LYS A 170 17.51 6.68 -10.59
CA LYS A 170 17.15 7.49 -11.76
C LYS A 170 15.76 7.14 -12.33
N LYS A 171 15.36 5.88 -12.24
CA LYS A 171 14.05 5.40 -12.74
C LYS A 171 12.85 5.94 -11.95
N SER A 172 13.04 6.45 -10.73
CA SER A 172 11.98 7.06 -9.92
C SER A 172 11.72 8.53 -10.27
N LEU A 173 12.54 9.12 -11.13
CA LEU A 173 12.38 10.50 -11.58
C LEU A 173 11.89 10.58 -13.02
N TRP A 174 10.90 11.43 -13.24
CA TRP A 174 10.53 11.91 -14.57
C TRP A 174 10.58 13.44 -14.56
N PHE A 175 11.43 14.03 -15.41
CA PHE A 175 11.79 15.45 -15.36
C PHE A 175 12.31 15.85 -13.97
N SER A 176 11.57 16.69 -13.25
CA SER A 176 11.90 17.13 -11.89
C SER A 176 10.88 16.62 -10.85
N ARG A 177 10.17 15.52 -11.15
CA ARG A 177 9.21 14.91 -10.21
C ARG A 177 9.64 13.51 -9.83
N ALA A 178 9.63 13.24 -8.54
CA ALA A 178 9.81 11.90 -8.00
C ALA A 178 8.44 11.22 -7.87
N PHE A 179 8.38 9.98 -8.31
CA PHE A 179 7.22 9.12 -8.19
C PHE A 179 7.50 7.99 -7.21
N THR A 180 6.46 7.48 -6.62
CA THR A 180 6.52 6.39 -5.65
C THR A 180 5.29 5.51 -5.75
N GLU A 181 5.35 4.34 -5.11
CA GLU A 181 4.22 3.44 -4.98
C GLU A 181 3.88 3.20 -3.52
N TYR A 182 2.59 3.14 -3.22
CA TYR A 182 2.07 2.75 -1.92
C TYR A 182 1.54 1.32 -1.98
N ASN A 183 1.98 0.50 -1.04
CA ASN A 183 1.39 -0.82 -0.81
C ASN A 183 0.30 -0.69 0.28
N PRO A 184 -1.00 -0.81 -0.07
CA PRO A 184 -2.09 -0.77 0.90
C PRO A 184 -2.27 -2.10 1.64
N TYR A 185 -1.62 -3.18 1.18
CA TYR A 185 -1.81 -4.55 1.66
C TYR A 185 -0.79 -4.88 2.75
N THR A 186 -0.90 -4.21 3.87
CA THR A 186 -0.07 -4.44 5.06
C THR A 186 -0.89 -5.03 6.21
N ILE A 187 -0.23 -5.77 7.10
CA ILE A 187 -0.91 -6.41 8.25
C ILE A 187 -1.68 -5.39 9.07
N THR A 188 -1.07 -4.25 9.36
CA THR A 188 -1.66 -3.16 10.14
C THR A 188 -2.65 -2.30 9.35
N SER A 189 -2.84 -2.54 8.06
CA SER A 189 -3.60 -1.71 7.13
C SER A 189 -3.06 -0.26 6.98
N ARG A 190 -1.86 0.02 7.46
CA ARG A 190 -1.16 1.29 7.21
C ARG A 190 -0.43 1.17 5.87
N PRO A 191 -0.76 1.96 4.84
CA PRO A 191 -0.06 1.91 3.58
C PRO A 191 1.44 2.10 3.79
N SER A 192 2.25 1.19 3.27
CA SER A 192 3.70 1.36 3.23
C SER A 192 4.10 2.01 1.92
N ASN A 193 5.16 2.80 1.96
CA ASN A 193 5.68 3.49 0.80
C ASN A 193 7.10 3.00 0.54
N ARG A 194 7.30 2.35 -0.59
CA ARG A 194 8.63 1.90 -1.00
C ARG A 194 8.66 1.71 -2.51
N HIS A 195 9.42 2.54 -3.19
CA HIS A 195 9.62 2.42 -4.62
C HIS A 195 11.11 2.52 -4.92
N LEU A 196 11.66 1.54 -5.64
CA LEU A 196 13.07 1.46 -6.00
C LEU A 196 14.02 1.67 -4.79
N GLY A 197 13.66 1.11 -3.63
CA GLY A 197 14.47 1.17 -2.41
C GLY A 197 14.26 2.41 -1.55
N ILE A 198 13.63 3.46 -2.03
CA ILE A 198 13.38 4.69 -1.25
C ILE A 198 12.07 4.56 -0.48
N ASN A 199 12.11 4.73 0.84
CA ASN A 199 10.93 4.87 1.68
C ASN A 199 10.66 6.34 1.99
N TYR A 200 9.85 6.99 1.15
CA TYR A 200 9.52 8.39 1.29
C TYR A 200 8.73 8.72 2.57
N SER A 201 8.04 7.73 3.16
CA SER A 201 7.32 7.91 4.43
C SER A 201 8.23 7.92 5.66
N ALA A 202 9.47 7.46 5.52
CA ALA A 202 10.44 7.31 6.62
C ALA A 202 11.71 8.15 6.43
N LEU A 203 11.64 9.25 5.68
CA LEU A 203 12.79 10.13 5.48
C LEU A 203 13.20 10.81 6.78
N ASN A 204 14.49 10.80 7.05
CA ASN A 204 15.05 11.43 8.24
C ASN A 204 14.81 12.96 8.18
N LYS A 205 14.54 13.55 9.34
CA LYS A 205 14.33 15.00 9.48
C LYS A 205 15.63 15.79 9.55
N LYS A 206 16.75 15.12 9.88
CA LYS A 206 18.04 15.79 10.24
C LYS A 206 19.14 15.61 9.22
N ASP A 207 18.96 14.77 8.18
CA ASP A 207 20.02 14.43 7.21
C ASP A 207 19.89 15.14 5.86
N GLY A 208 19.02 16.15 5.76
CA GLY A 208 18.82 16.91 4.53
C GLY A 208 17.94 16.21 3.47
N SER A 209 17.54 14.93 3.69
CA SER A 209 16.75 14.19 2.70
C SER A 209 15.39 14.81 2.40
N ARG A 210 14.79 15.54 3.37
CA ARG A 210 13.52 16.25 3.18
C ARG A 210 13.65 17.54 2.39
N GLU A 211 14.81 18.16 2.40
CA GLU A 211 15.09 19.41 1.69
C GLU A 211 15.22 19.23 0.16
N ILE A 212 15.28 17.98 -0.26
CA ILE A 212 15.26 17.61 -1.68
C ILE A 212 13.90 17.88 -2.31
N PHE A 213 12.83 17.81 -1.51
CA PHE A 213 11.47 18.07 -1.97
C PHE A 213 11.18 19.56 -1.94
N ILE A 214 10.81 20.10 -3.08
CA ILE A 214 10.55 21.52 -3.26
C ILE A 214 9.11 21.75 -3.74
N PRO A 215 8.44 22.79 -3.26
CA PRO A 215 7.12 23.12 -3.79
C PRO A 215 7.25 23.69 -5.21
N PRO A 216 6.24 23.54 -6.08
CA PRO A 216 6.18 24.25 -7.35
C PRO A 216 6.27 25.76 -7.16
N LYS A 217 6.75 26.47 -8.19
CA LYS A 217 6.87 27.95 -8.15
C LYS A 217 5.56 28.61 -7.72
N GLY A 218 5.64 29.48 -6.73
CA GLY A 218 4.47 30.17 -6.17
C GLY A 218 3.59 29.35 -5.24
N LYS A 219 3.99 28.11 -4.91
CA LYS A 219 3.30 27.23 -3.96
C LYS A 219 4.11 27.06 -2.68
N LYS A 220 3.48 26.50 -1.66
CA LYS A 220 4.11 26.13 -0.39
C LYS A 220 3.64 24.75 0.03
N PHE A 221 4.47 23.99 0.74
CA PHE A 221 4.01 22.82 1.46
C PHE A 221 3.24 23.24 2.71
N ILE A 222 2.13 22.57 2.95
CA ILE A 222 1.36 22.69 4.19
C ILE A 222 1.41 21.32 4.85
N GLN A 223 1.84 21.28 6.12
CA GLN A 223 1.88 20.06 6.89
C GLN A 223 0.75 20.05 7.91
N PHE A 224 -0.04 18.98 7.90
CA PHE A 224 -1.04 18.68 8.92
C PHE A 224 -0.59 17.43 9.66
N ASP A 225 -0.70 17.45 10.98
CA ASP A 225 -0.41 16.28 11.82
C ASP A 225 -1.41 16.21 12.98
N TYR A 226 -1.72 14.99 13.39
CA TYR A 226 -2.55 14.77 14.58
C TYR A 226 -1.67 14.74 15.82
N ASP A 227 -2.05 15.50 16.86
CA ASP A 227 -1.37 15.39 18.15
C ASP A 227 -1.60 14.02 18.76
N ALA A 228 -0.49 13.31 19.01
CA ALA A 228 -0.46 12.01 19.69
C ALA A 228 -1.54 11.01 19.22
N TYR A 229 -1.78 10.92 17.90
CA TYR A 229 -2.90 10.15 17.32
C TYR A 229 -3.06 8.74 17.91
N HIS A 230 -1.98 7.95 18.00
CA HIS A 230 -2.04 6.60 18.53
C HIS A 230 -2.44 6.57 20.01
N VAL A 231 -1.87 7.44 20.82
CA VAL A 231 -2.18 7.54 22.26
C VAL A 231 -3.65 7.88 22.47
N ARG A 232 -4.16 8.86 21.71
CA ARG A 232 -5.56 9.28 21.78
C ARG A 232 -6.52 8.22 21.29
N LEU A 233 -6.16 7.50 20.20
CA LEU A 233 -6.96 6.39 19.70
C LEU A 233 -7.06 5.26 20.73
N ILE A 234 -5.92 4.88 21.32
CA ILE A 234 -5.87 3.88 22.39
C ILE A 234 -6.68 4.34 23.59
N GLY A 235 -6.54 5.62 24.02
CA GLY A 235 -7.34 6.19 25.07
C GLY A 235 -8.83 5.98 24.87
N LYS A 236 -9.33 6.27 23.66
CA LYS A 236 -10.74 6.00 23.31
C LYS A 236 -11.09 4.52 23.38
N MET A 237 -10.21 3.63 22.93
CA MET A 237 -10.46 2.17 22.96
C MET A 237 -10.54 1.63 24.38
N VAL A 238 -9.70 2.13 25.29
CA VAL A 238 -9.68 1.72 26.71
C VAL A 238 -10.61 2.57 27.58
N LYS A 239 -11.40 3.47 26.99
CA LYS A 239 -12.30 4.38 27.69
C LYS A 239 -11.58 5.19 28.78
N TYR A 240 -10.48 5.82 28.39
CA TYR A 240 -9.70 6.72 29.22
C TYR A 240 -9.67 8.12 28.60
N ASP A 241 -10.13 9.11 29.35
CA ASP A 241 -10.15 10.49 28.91
C ASP A 241 -8.77 11.12 29.09
N LEU A 242 -8.06 11.26 27.98
CA LEU A 242 -6.82 12.01 27.93
C LEU A 242 -7.11 13.52 27.85
N PRO A 243 -6.24 14.37 28.42
CA PRO A 243 -6.45 15.81 28.39
C PRO A 243 -6.52 16.34 26.95
N SER A 244 -7.29 17.41 26.74
CA SER A 244 -7.41 18.09 25.43
C SER A 244 -6.11 18.75 24.99
N THR A 245 -5.23 19.08 25.92
CA THR A 245 -3.87 19.56 25.70
C THR A 245 -2.97 18.45 25.13
N SER A 246 -1.67 18.71 24.96
CA SER A 246 -0.75 17.69 24.44
C SER A 246 -0.73 16.43 25.32
N ALA A 247 -1.14 15.27 24.74
CA ALA A 247 -1.13 13.99 25.43
C ALA A 247 0.30 13.54 25.79
N HIS A 248 1.29 13.88 24.97
CA HIS A 248 2.68 13.56 25.28
C HIS A 248 3.25 14.45 26.40
N GLN A 249 2.82 15.72 26.50
CA GLN A 249 3.22 16.56 27.62
C GLN A 249 2.62 16.03 28.94
N TRP A 250 1.34 15.69 28.91
CA TRP A 250 0.69 15.07 30.09
C TRP A 250 1.42 13.78 30.55
N LEU A 251 1.83 12.93 29.59
CA LEU A 251 2.62 11.74 29.91
C LEU A 251 4.03 12.09 30.42
N ALA A 252 4.66 13.12 29.86
CA ALA A 252 5.95 13.60 30.38
C ALA A 252 5.88 14.01 31.85
N ASP A 253 4.79 14.71 32.22
CA ASP A 253 4.54 15.12 33.60
C ASP A 253 4.31 13.90 34.52
N GLN A 254 3.60 12.87 34.03
CA GLN A 254 3.42 11.62 34.77
C GLN A 254 4.73 10.82 34.96
N TYR A 255 5.63 10.90 33.98
CA TYR A 255 6.92 10.20 34.00
C TYR A 255 8.01 10.99 34.73
N GLY A 256 7.84 12.28 34.97
CA GLY A 256 8.89 13.19 35.42
C GLY A 256 10.06 13.33 34.45
N CYS A 257 9.79 13.36 33.15
CA CYS A 257 10.81 13.44 32.10
C CYS A 257 10.48 14.50 31.04
N SER A 258 11.41 14.72 30.09
CA SER A 258 11.18 15.67 28.99
C SER A 258 10.09 15.20 28.04
N TYR A 259 9.51 16.14 27.28
CA TYR A 259 8.52 15.83 26.22
C TYR A 259 9.04 14.84 25.16
N ASP A 260 10.29 14.98 24.73
CA ASP A 260 10.88 14.10 23.74
C ASP A 260 11.16 12.70 24.30
N ASP A 261 11.62 12.59 25.53
CA ASP A 261 11.81 11.31 26.23
C ASP A 261 10.48 10.61 26.44
N SER A 262 9.44 11.37 26.80
CA SER A 262 8.11 10.81 26.99
C SER A 262 7.55 10.14 25.74
N LYS A 263 7.79 10.69 24.54
CA LYS A 263 7.42 10.04 23.28
C LYS A 263 8.06 8.67 23.12
N GLY A 264 9.39 8.62 23.27
CA GLY A 264 10.14 7.37 23.17
C GLY A 264 9.69 6.32 24.17
N ARG A 265 9.52 6.73 25.46
CA ARG A 265 9.02 5.87 26.53
C ARG A 265 7.61 5.37 26.24
N THR A 266 6.70 6.24 25.85
CA THR A 266 5.30 5.88 25.55
C THR A 266 5.22 4.84 24.44
N PHE A 267 5.96 5.04 23.34
CA PHE A 267 5.98 4.05 22.25
C PHE A 267 6.58 2.72 22.70
N LYS A 268 7.65 2.75 23.50
CA LYS A 268 8.24 1.53 24.06
C LYS A 268 7.24 0.74 24.91
N ILE A 269 6.46 1.42 25.76
CA ILE A 269 5.44 0.79 26.58
C ILE A 269 4.30 0.22 25.71
N LEU A 270 3.78 1.00 24.78
CA LEU A 270 2.64 0.60 23.95
C LEU A 270 2.96 -0.56 22.99
N TYR A 271 4.20 -0.69 22.54
CA TYR A 271 4.62 -1.74 21.60
C TYR A 271 5.45 -2.85 22.22
N GLY A 272 6.12 -2.58 23.34
CA GLY A 272 6.99 -3.53 24.03
C GLY A 272 6.37 -4.22 25.24
N GLY A 273 5.23 -3.71 25.70
CA GLY A 273 4.51 -4.19 26.88
C GLY A 273 4.58 -3.22 28.07
N VAL A 274 3.60 -3.36 28.96
CA VAL A 274 3.42 -2.50 30.14
C VAL A 274 4.08 -3.18 31.35
N SER A 275 5.03 -2.50 31.96
CA SER A 275 5.68 -2.98 33.20
C SER A 275 4.80 -2.71 34.45
N ASP A 276 5.14 -3.33 35.57
CA ASP A 276 4.45 -3.07 36.87
C ASP A 276 4.58 -1.59 37.27
N GLU A 277 5.71 -0.96 36.97
CA GLU A 277 5.91 0.45 37.24
C GLU A 277 5.00 1.33 36.36
N ASP A 278 4.87 0.99 35.08
CA ASP A 278 4.03 1.75 34.15
C ASP A 278 2.53 1.61 34.49
N ARG A 279 2.10 0.47 35.08
CA ARG A 279 0.71 0.26 35.55
C ARG A 279 0.30 1.22 36.66
N LYS A 280 1.24 1.84 37.37
CA LYS A 280 0.93 2.88 38.36
C LYS A 280 0.25 4.09 37.72
N ILE A 281 0.44 4.30 36.40
CA ILE A 281 -0.28 5.30 35.65
C ILE A 281 -1.60 4.69 35.17
N PRO A 282 -2.77 5.18 35.62
CA PRO A 282 -4.07 4.55 35.36
C PRO A 282 -4.38 4.32 33.85
N PHE A 283 -3.82 5.15 32.97
CA PHE A 283 -3.92 4.97 31.54
C PHE A 283 -3.29 3.64 31.09
N PHE A 284 -2.09 3.34 31.54
CA PHE A 284 -1.38 2.12 31.14
C PHE A 284 -1.93 0.86 31.79
N ASP A 285 -2.47 0.95 33.01
CA ASP A 285 -3.20 -0.18 33.61
C ASP A 285 -4.41 -0.58 32.75
N LYS A 286 -5.19 0.38 32.28
CA LYS A 286 -6.28 0.11 31.33
C LYS A 286 -5.80 -0.45 30.00
N VAL A 287 -4.67 0.05 29.47
CA VAL A 287 -4.06 -0.46 28.24
C VAL A 287 -3.64 -1.91 28.39
N ASP A 288 -2.97 -2.26 29.48
CA ASP A 288 -2.52 -3.63 29.75
C ASP A 288 -3.68 -4.61 29.86
N LYS A 289 -4.72 -4.27 30.62
CA LYS A 289 -5.96 -5.06 30.70
C LYS A 289 -6.63 -5.25 29.34
N PHE A 290 -6.64 -4.21 28.52
CA PHE A 290 -7.18 -4.28 27.16
C PHE A 290 -6.35 -5.20 26.27
N ILE A 291 -5.01 -5.08 26.29
CA ILE A 291 -4.11 -5.94 25.51
C ILE A 291 -4.30 -7.40 25.92
N SER A 292 -4.27 -7.70 27.21
CA SER A 292 -4.45 -9.07 27.75
C SER A 292 -5.78 -9.68 27.30
N LYS A 293 -6.85 -8.90 27.38
CA LYS A 293 -8.17 -9.34 26.91
C LYS A 293 -8.17 -9.64 25.40
N VAL A 294 -7.61 -8.75 24.57
CA VAL A 294 -7.55 -8.92 23.12
C VAL A 294 -6.69 -10.13 22.74
N GLN A 295 -5.57 -10.34 23.43
CA GLN A 295 -4.71 -11.51 23.21
C GLN A 295 -5.44 -12.80 23.51
N GLN A 296 -6.10 -12.90 24.68
CA GLN A 296 -6.86 -14.09 25.04
C GLN A 296 -7.99 -14.37 24.05
N GLU A 297 -8.81 -13.38 23.74
CA GLU A 297 -9.87 -13.52 22.75
C GLU A 297 -9.36 -13.91 21.36
N SER A 298 -8.16 -13.46 20.99
CA SER A 298 -7.54 -13.79 19.71
C SER A 298 -7.04 -15.22 19.65
N ILE A 299 -6.47 -15.72 20.77
CA ILE A 299 -6.05 -17.13 20.90
C ILE A 299 -7.27 -18.05 20.80
N GLU A 300 -8.34 -17.75 21.54
CA GLU A 300 -9.57 -18.54 21.54
C GLU A 300 -10.23 -18.61 20.14
N ARG A 301 -10.15 -17.53 19.37
CA ARG A 301 -10.76 -17.44 18.02
C ARG A 301 -9.83 -17.89 16.90
N GLY A 302 -8.52 -18.00 17.11
CA GLY A 302 -7.52 -18.23 16.08
C GLY A 302 -7.20 -17.03 15.17
N TYR A 303 -7.75 -15.85 15.47
CA TYR A 303 -7.51 -14.60 14.73
C TYR A 303 -7.69 -13.36 15.59
N LEU A 304 -6.93 -12.31 15.27
CA LEU A 304 -7.14 -10.96 15.80
C LEU A 304 -8.29 -10.27 15.03
N LYS A 305 -9.23 -9.66 15.73
CA LYS A 305 -10.31 -8.86 15.14
C LYS A 305 -10.03 -7.37 15.35
N THR A 306 -9.86 -6.62 14.28
CA THR A 306 -9.70 -5.16 14.36
C THR A 306 -11.00 -4.46 14.73
N PRO A 307 -10.97 -3.20 15.22
CA PRO A 307 -12.19 -2.44 15.54
C PRO A 307 -13.17 -2.30 14.35
N LYS A 308 -12.67 -2.34 13.13
CA LYS A 308 -13.46 -2.31 11.88
C LYS A 308 -13.86 -3.68 11.38
N GLY A 309 -13.68 -4.74 12.19
CA GLY A 309 -14.15 -6.08 11.89
C GLY A 309 -13.24 -6.93 11.00
N ARG A 310 -12.08 -6.43 10.54
CA ARG A 310 -11.11 -7.25 9.83
C ARG A 310 -10.59 -8.36 10.73
N ARG A 311 -10.51 -9.57 10.20
CA ARG A 311 -9.90 -10.73 10.85
C ARG A 311 -8.49 -10.90 10.33
N ILE A 312 -7.50 -10.95 11.22
CA ILE A 312 -6.07 -11.12 10.88
C ILE A 312 -5.65 -12.46 11.49
N PRO A 313 -5.20 -13.44 10.67
CA PRO A 313 -4.73 -14.72 11.19
C PRO A 313 -3.57 -14.55 12.17
N LEU A 314 -3.53 -15.33 13.25
CA LEU A 314 -2.44 -15.25 14.24
C LEU A 314 -1.08 -15.52 13.61
N GLY A 315 -0.95 -16.47 12.68
CA GLY A 315 0.30 -16.76 11.98
C GLY A 315 0.89 -15.58 11.20
N TRP A 316 0.10 -14.55 10.90
CA TRP A 316 0.60 -13.30 10.30
C TRP A 316 1.20 -12.36 11.34
N ILE A 317 0.80 -12.49 12.61
CA ILE A 317 1.21 -11.62 13.71
C ILE A 317 2.46 -12.18 14.39
N GLU A 318 2.58 -13.50 14.45
CA GLU A 318 3.68 -14.21 15.11
C GLU A 318 4.98 -14.23 14.29
N GLN A 319 4.92 -13.93 13.00
CA GLN A 319 6.15 -13.80 12.21
C GLN A 319 6.99 -12.63 12.73
N PRO A 320 8.31 -12.84 12.96
CA PRO A 320 9.20 -11.80 13.45
C PRO A 320 9.51 -10.79 12.34
N THR A 321 8.52 -10.08 11.89
CA THR A 321 8.73 -8.88 11.09
C THR A 321 9.02 -7.74 12.05
N ALA A 322 10.10 -7.02 11.79
CA ALA A 322 10.58 -5.88 12.57
C ALA A 322 9.57 -4.71 12.67
N GLN A 323 8.30 -5.01 12.73
CA GLN A 323 7.15 -4.10 12.89
C GLN A 323 6.18 -4.69 13.91
N LYS A 324 6.74 -5.00 15.07
CA LYS A 324 5.90 -5.15 16.27
C LYS A 324 5.38 -3.79 16.68
#